data_79cc31c8a90af8a28b081a8d3fe49caf
#
_entry.id   79cc31c8a90af8a28b081a8d3fe49caf
#
_cell.length_a   1.000
_cell.length_b   1.000
_cell.length_c   1.000
_cell.angle_alpha   90.00
_cell.angle_beta   90.00
_cell.angle_gamma   90.00
#
_symmetry.space_group_name_H-M   'P 1'
#
loop_
_entity.id
_entity.type
_entity.pdbx_description
1 polymer ?
#
loop_
_entity_poly.entity_id
_entity_poly.type
_entity_poly.pdbx_seq_one_letter_code
_entity_poly.pdbx_strand_id
1 'polypeptide(L)'
;MARRLDPKGQSMYARFLRYLSEGDDRLDREVMYAVDAPPAQPAAEAAPAPELPARVPEAVVRRHSRAARIIYLVTAALMAAGISLLLIFTTTALPSFGEDDNPVNNEVVRRYLEDGMRETGSVNLVTGMILDYRAFDTLGESNVLFTAACAVMILLQAGNREERIEIEADERMENRNQDPILQTVTRLLVPLILMFGCYVILNGHLSPGGGFSGGAVLGAAMILYLNAFGSGSAGRFMTLAVHRAVTVTALSFYALSKAYSFFTGANHLPSVITPGTPGNLFSAGLIPYLNICVGLVVCFTMYAFFALFRKGDI
;
A
#
# COMPACT_ATOMS: atom_id res chain seq x y z
N MET A 1 -38.57 -12.91 -21.13
CA MET A 1 -37.89 -12.29 -22.28
C MET A 1 -36.62 -11.60 -21.76
N ALA A 2 -35.52 -12.35 -21.60
CA ALA A 2 -34.29 -11.88 -20.99
C ALA A 2 -33.46 -11.09 -22.04
N ARG A 3 -33.26 -9.82 -21.79
CA ARG A 3 -32.40 -8.94 -22.61
C ARG A 3 -30.95 -9.31 -22.35
N ARG A 4 -30.31 -9.99 -23.27
CA ARG A 4 -28.86 -10.15 -23.29
C ARG A 4 -28.22 -8.77 -23.33
N LEU A 5 -27.54 -8.40 -22.26
CA LEU A 5 -26.70 -7.20 -22.25
C LEU A 5 -25.41 -7.51 -23.01
N ASP A 6 -25.21 -6.78 -24.10
CA ASP A 6 -24.03 -6.87 -24.95
C ASP A 6 -22.80 -6.31 -24.21
N PRO A 7 -21.72 -7.09 -24.02
CA PRO A 7 -20.55 -6.65 -23.24
C PRO A 7 -19.64 -5.65 -23.96
N LYS A 8 -19.90 -5.32 -25.23
CA LYS A 8 -18.92 -4.64 -26.10
C LYS A 8 -19.03 -3.12 -26.24
N GLY A 9 -19.97 -2.45 -25.53
CA GLY A 9 -20.22 -1.03 -25.75
C GLY A 9 -19.95 -0.06 -24.57
N GLN A 10 -19.56 -0.53 -23.40
CA GLN A 10 -19.45 0.37 -22.25
C GLN A 10 -17.99 0.74 -21.94
N SER A 11 -17.69 2.07 -21.96
CA SER A 11 -16.38 2.57 -21.57
C SER A 11 -16.05 2.19 -20.12
N MET A 12 -14.76 2.02 -19.80
CA MET A 12 -14.24 1.73 -18.46
C MET A 12 -14.76 2.74 -17.42
N TYR A 13 -14.93 3.99 -17.84
CA TYR A 13 -15.50 5.08 -17.04
C TYR A 13 -16.99 4.87 -16.72
N ALA A 14 -17.79 4.39 -17.67
CA ALA A 14 -19.21 4.09 -17.42
C ALA A 14 -19.39 2.90 -16.44
N ARG A 15 -18.46 1.92 -16.45
CA ARG A 15 -18.44 0.82 -15.47
C ARG A 15 -18.07 1.34 -14.09
N PHE A 16 -17.10 2.23 -14.00
CA PHE A 16 -16.67 2.85 -12.75
C PHE A 16 -17.76 3.71 -12.11
N LEU A 17 -18.45 4.54 -12.89
CA LEU A 17 -19.57 5.35 -12.41
C LEU A 17 -20.74 4.48 -11.94
N ARG A 18 -21.02 3.38 -12.62
CA ARG A 18 -22.06 2.44 -12.24
C ARG A 18 -21.71 1.70 -10.94
N TYR A 19 -20.45 1.31 -10.78
CA TYR A 19 -19.94 0.73 -9.53
C TYR A 19 -20.09 1.69 -8.34
N LEU A 20 -19.88 3.00 -8.55
CA LEU A 20 -20.05 4.01 -7.50
C LEU A 20 -21.53 4.31 -7.19
N SER A 21 -22.44 4.17 -8.17
CA SER A 21 -23.85 4.56 -8.01
C SER A 21 -24.79 3.42 -7.58
N GLU A 22 -24.48 2.18 -7.94
CA GLU A 22 -25.40 1.04 -7.77
C GLU A 22 -25.03 0.12 -6.60
N GLY A 23 -23.86 0.35 -5.89
CA GLY A 23 -23.43 -0.58 -4.86
C GLY A 23 -23.36 -2.04 -5.39
N ASP A 24 -22.87 -2.98 -4.63
CA ASP A 24 -22.57 -4.36 -5.06
C ASP A 24 -23.83 -5.26 -5.26
N ASP A 25 -24.88 -4.75 -5.89
CA ASP A 25 -26.14 -5.47 -6.18
C ASP A 25 -25.96 -6.66 -7.16
N ARG A 26 -24.77 -6.85 -7.73
CA ARG A 26 -24.54 -7.97 -8.66
C ARG A 26 -24.31 -9.30 -7.96
N LEU A 27 -23.65 -9.28 -6.81
CA LEU A 27 -23.43 -10.48 -6.02
C LEU A 27 -24.74 -11.03 -5.47
N ASP A 28 -25.63 -10.16 -5.01
CA ASP A 28 -26.93 -10.56 -4.49
C ASP A 28 -27.88 -11.07 -5.58
N ARG A 29 -27.82 -10.50 -6.80
CA ARG A 29 -28.61 -11.00 -7.93
C ARG A 29 -28.15 -12.35 -8.44
N GLU A 30 -26.84 -12.59 -8.55
CA GLU A 30 -26.32 -13.89 -8.99
C GLU A 30 -26.60 -15.00 -7.96
N VAL A 31 -26.54 -14.68 -6.67
CA VAL A 31 -26.91 -15.61 -5.60
C VAL A 31 -28.41 -15.92 -5.62
N MET A 32 -29.27 -14.93 -5.86
CA MET A 32 -30.73 -15.15 -5.99
C MET A 32 -31.09 -16.02 -7.20
N TYR A 33 -30.44 -15.84 -8.36
CA TYR A 33 -30.67 -16.70 -9.52
C TYR A 33 -30.17 -18.14 -9.34
N ALA A 34 -29.18 -18.37 -8.47
CA ALA A 34 -28.68 -19.70 -8.16
C ALA A 34 -29.61 -20.48 -7.20
N VAL A 35 -30.41 -19.79 -6.40
CA VAL A 35 -31.37 -20.40 -5.47
C VAL A 35 -32.66 -20.83 -6.18
N ASP A 36 -33.06 -20.11 -7.23
CA ASP A 36 -34.28 -20.38 -8.01
C ASP A 36 -34.06 -21.30 -9.24
N ALA A 37 -32.86 -21.85 -9.39
CA ALA A 37 -32.64 -22.82 -10.47
C ALA A 37 -33.44 -24.09 -10.23
N PRO A 38 -34.25 -24.54 -11.20
CA PRO A 38 -35.01 -25.80 -11.07
C PRO A 38 -34.01 -26.96 -10.87
N PRO A 39 -34.39 -28.01 -10.11
CA PRO A 39 -33.53 -29.15 -9.85
C PRO A 39 -33.01 -29.73 -11.17
N ALA A 40 -31.71 -29.96 -11.24
CA ALA A 40 -31.07 -30.48 -12.44
C ALA A 40 -31.78 -31.75 -12.91
N GLN A 41 -32.26 -31.73 -14.15
CA GLN A 41 -32.83 -32.91 -14.79
C GLN A 41 -31.74 -33.99 -14.83
N PRO A 42 -32.07 -35.27 -14.57
CA PRO A 42 -31.09 -36.36 -14.65
C PRO A 42 -30.43 -36.36 -16.03
N ALA A 43 -29.13 -36.40 -16.02
CA ALA A 43 -28.28 -36.28 -17.19
C ALA A 43 -28.76 -37.20 -18.31
N ALA A 44 -29.27 -36.62 -19.38
CA ALA A 44 -29.34 -37.28 -20.66
C ALA A 44 -27.89 -37.64 -21.04
N GLU A 45 -27.70 -38.90 -21.50
CA GLU A 45 -26.46 -39.50 -21.94
C GLU A 45 -25.43 -38.49 -22.47
N ALA A 46 -24.31 -38.38 -21.78
CA ALA A 46 -23.32 -37.34 -21.99
C ALA A 46 -22.85 -37.38 -23.46
N ALA A 47 -23.16 -36.33 -24.21
CA ALA A 47 -22.48 -36.08 -25.47
C ALA A 47 -20.95 -36.11 -25.23
N PRO A 48 -20.16 -36.67 -26.15
CA PRO A 48 -18.71 -36.75 -25.97
C PRO A 48 -18.19 -35.36 -25.65
N ALA A 49 -17.41 -35.25 -24.58
CA ALA A 49 -16.83 -33.99 -24.14
C ALA A 49 -16.18 -33.30 -25.34
N PRO A 50 -16.45 -32.00 -25.56
CA PRO A 50 -15.80 -31.26 -26.63
C PRO A 50 -14.30 -31.48 -26.47
N GLU A 51 -13.65 -32.01 -27.51
CA GLU A 51 -12.19 -32.15 -27.53
C GLU A 51 -11.61 -30.79 -27.14
N LEU A 52 -10.91 -30.74 -26.01
CA LEU A 52 -10.16 -29.57 -25.59
C LEU A 52 -9.33 -29.11 -26.79
N PRO A 53 -9.40 -27.84 -27.20
CA PRO A 53 -8.62 -27.35 -28.33
C PRO A 53 -7.18 -27.79 -28.07
N ALA A 54 -6.62 -28.51 -29.04
CA ALA A 54 -5.26 -29.02 -29.00
C ALA A 54 -4.37 -27.94 -28.40
N ARG A 55 -3.60 -28.27 -27.33
CA ARG A 55 -2.68 -27.37 -26.64
C ARG A 55 -2.07 -26.42 -27.65
N VAL A 56 -2.26 -25.12 -27.45
CA VAL A 56 -1.70 -24.09 -28.31
C VAL A 56 -0.24 -24.50 -28.58
N PRO A 57 0.16 -24.73 -29.83
CA PRO A 57 1.48 -25.25 -30.11
C PRO A 57 2.50 -24.32 -29.47
N GLU A 58 3.45 -24.85 -28.69
CA GLU A 58 4.57 -24.08 -28.07
C GLU A 58 5.35 -23.24 -29.08
N ALA A 59 5.12 -23.44 -30.36
CA ALA A 59 5.66 -22.64 -31.47
C ALA A 59 5.18 -21.18 -31.53
N VAL A 60 4.15 -20.78 -30.76
CA VAL A 60 3.70 -19.38 -30.68
C VAL A 60 4.47 -18.56 -29.63
N VAL A 61 5.34 -19.17 -28.83
CA VAL A 61 6.40 -18.42 -28.16
C VAL A 61 7.29 -17.83 -29.25
N ARG A 62 7.01 -16.58 -29.63
CA ARG A 62 7.76 -15.83 -30.65
C ARG A 62 9.24 -15.96 -30.34
N ARG A 63 9.94 -16.86 -31.02
CA ARG A 63 11.40 -16.86 -31.09
C ARG A 63 11.76 -15.52 -31.73
N HIS A 64 12.07 -14.54 -30.88
CA HIS A 64 12.62 -13.28 -31.34
C HIS A 64 13.80 -13.64 -32.25
N SER A 65 13.76 -13.18 -33.51
CA SER A 65 14.85 -13.44 -34.46
C SER A 65 16.15 -12.98 -33.78
N ARG A 66 17.27 -13.65 -34.10
CA ARG A 66 18.59 -13.25 -33.58
C ARG A 66 18.86 -11.76 -33.80
N ALA A 67 18.41 -11.23 -34.97
CA ALA A 67 18.49 -9.82 -35.29
C ALA A 67 17.70 -8.94 -34.29
N ALA A 68 16.47 -9.28 -33.98
CA ALA A 68 15.66 -8.52 -33.00
C ALA A 68 16.29 -8.49 -31.62
N ARG A 69 16.90 -9.61 -31.18
CA ARG A 69 17.62 -9.69 -29.92
C ARG A 69 18.87 -8.83 -29.90
N ILE A 70 19.63 -8.83 -31.03
CA ILE A 70 20.83 -7.97 -31.15
C ILE A 70 20.41 -6.50 -31.15
N ILE A 71 19.39 -6.12 -31.89
CA ILE A 71 18.87 -4.74 -31.94
C ILE A 71 18.46 -4.32 -30.52
N TYR A 72 17.70 -5.15 -29.80
CA TYR A 72 17.31 -4.87 -28.42
C TYR A 72 18.51 -4.65 -27.50
N LEU A 73 19.51 -5.55 -27.55
CA LEU A 73 20.70 -5.45 -26.71
C LEU A 73 21.53 -4.20 -27.04
N VAL A 74 21.70 -3.90 -28.33
CA VAL A 74 22.44 -2.69 -28.77
C VAL A 74 21.70 -1.43 -28.31
N THR A 75 20.38 -1.37 -28.49
CA THR A 75 19.58 -0.21 -28.07
C THR A 75 19.62 -0.04 -26.53
N ALA A 76 19.49 -1.14 -25.79
CA ALA A 76 19.58 -1.12 -24.32
C ALA A 76 20.98 -0.66 -23.85
N ALA A 77 22.04 -1.16 -24.51
CA ALA A 77 23.41 -0.74 -24.18
C ALA A 77 23.67 0.75 -24.50
N LEU A 78 23.17 1.23 -25.65
CA LEU A 78 23.26 2.65 -26.02
C LEU A 78 22.49 3.55 -25.06
N MET A 79 21.27 3.14 -24.66
CA MET A 79 20.48 3.86 -23.66
C MET A 79 21.18 3.91 -22.30
N ALA A 80 21.68 2.76 -21.86
CA ALA A 80 22.43 2.69 -20.58
C ALA A 80 23.69 3.54 -20.62
N ALA A 81 24.48 3.47 -21.70
CA ALA A 81 25.67 4.29 -21.88
C ALA A 81 25.32 5.79 -21.94
N GLY A 82 24.27 6.17 -22.65
CA GLY A 82 23.81 7.56 -22.74
C GLY A 82 23.39 8.12 -21.37
N ILE A 83 22.61 7.36 -20.58
CA ILE A 83 22.22 7.75 -19.23
C ILE A 83 23.45 7.84 -18.31
N SER A 84 24.37 6.87 -18.40
CA SER A 84 25.60 6.89 -17.59
C SER A 84 26.47 8.10 -17.90
N LEU A 85 26.68 8.42 -19.18
CA LEU A 85 27.43 9.60 -19.60
C LEU A 85 26.76 10.90 -19.12
N LEU A 86 25.44 10.99 -19.24
CA LEU A 86 24.69 12.14 -18.75
C LEU A 86 24.86 12.32 -17.22
N LEU A 87 24.77 11.23 -16.46
CA LEU A 87 24.98 11.26 -15.01
C LEU A 87 26.40 11.67 -14.64
N ILE A 88 27.44 11.13 -15.34
CA ILE A 88 28.84 11.51 -15.13
C ILE A 88 29.01 13.00 -15.43
N PHE A 89 28.49 13.47 -16.56
CA PHE A 89 28.57 14.90 -16.92
C PHE A 89 27.87 15.78 -15.87
N THR A 90 26.68 15.38 -15.40
CA THR A 90 25.98 16.10 -14.35
C THR A 90 26.79 16.15 -13.05
N THR A 91 27.46 15.03 -12.70
CA THR A 91 28.30 14.96 -11.50
C THR A 91 29.47 15.95 -11.53
N THR A 92 30.07 16.20 -12.71
CA THR A 92 31.17 17.18 -12.87
C THR A 92 30.71 18.62 -12.71
N ALA A 93 29.40 18.89 -12.84
CA ALA A 93 28.81 20.22 -12.68
C ALA A 93 28.26 20.46 -11.25
N LEU A 94 28.37 19.47 -10.35
CA LEU A 94 27.92 19.65 -8.96
C LEU A 94 28.89 20.57 -8.21
N PRO A 95 28.36 21.38 -7.25
CA PRO A 95 29.17 22.18 -6.34
C PRO A 95 30.13 21.31 -5.52
N SER A 96 31.24 21.89 -5.08
CA SER A 96 32.21 21.19 -4.25
C SER A 96 31.61 20.77 -2.92
N PHE A 97 31.90 19.56 -2.48
CA PHE A 97 31.37 19.05 -1.20
C PHE A 97 31.95 19.81 -0.01
N GLY A 98 31.06 20.26 0.90
CA GLY A 98 31.47 20.88 2.18
C GLY A 98 31.78 22.37 2.10
N GLU A 99 31.56 23.05 0.99
CA GLU A 99 31.70 24.50 0.91
C GLU A 99 30.48 25.23 1.52
N ASP A 100 30.73 26.29 2.30
CA ASP A 100 29.67 27.07 2.96
C ASP A 100 28.80 27.83 1.96
N ASP A 101 29.32 28.13 0.77
CA ASP A 101 28.67 28.85 -0.33
C ASP A 101 27.81 27.95 -1.24
N ASN A 102 27.61 26.70 -0.87
CA ASN A 102 26.77 25.82 -1.63
C ASN A 102 25.31 26.30 -1.67
N PRO A 103 24.62 26.18 -2.83
CA PRO A 103 23.21 26.58 -2.98
C PRO A 103 22.25 25.89 -2.01
N VAL A 104 22.64 24.74 -1.45
CA VAL A 104 21.88 24.02 -0.42
C VAL A 104 21.89 24.77 0.92
N ASN A 105 22.91 25.55 1.22
CA ASN A 105 23.06 26.34 2.46
C ASN A 105 22.29 27.66 2.36
N ASN A 106 20.97 27.56 2.30
CA ASN A 106 20.07 28.71 2.15
C ASN A 106 19.32 29.04 3.46
N GLU A 107 18.57 30.10 3.45
CA GLU A 107 17.79 30.58 4.59
C GLU A 107 16.79 29.52 5.11
N VAL A 108 16.24 28.68 4.23
CA VAL A 108 15.29 27.61 4.59
C VAL A 108 15.96 26.55 5.45
N VAL A 109 17.15 26.08 5.03
CA VAL A 109 17.93 25.10 5.80
C VAL A 109 18.35 25.67 7.15
N ARG A 110 18.79 26.93 7.15
CA ARG A 110 19.17 27.63 8.38
C ARG A 110 18.00 27.68 9.36
N ARG A 111 16.79 28.05 8.91
CA ARG A 111 15.59 28.07 9.73
C ARG A 111 15.25 26.68 10.29
N TYR A 112 15.37 25.64 9.48
CA TYR A 112 15.10 24.26 9.96
C TYR A 112 16.08 23.84 11.06
N LEU A 113 17.35 24.23 10.95
CA LEU A 113 18.37 23.84 11.92
C LEU A 113 18.35 24.68 13.21
N GLU A 114 18.18 26.01 13.09
CA GLU A 114 18.27 26.94 14.22
C GLU A 114 16.92 27.07 14.97
N ASP A 115 15.82 27.18 14.24
CA ASP A 115 14.50 27.42 14.79
C ASP A 115 13.60 26.18 14.86
N GLY A 116 13.93 25.11 14.14
CA GLY A 116 13.05 23.96 13.95
C GLY A 116 12.56 23.32 15.25
N MET A 117 13.44 23.12 16.23
CA MET A 117 13.06 22.57 17.51
C MET A 117 12.14 23.53 18.32
N ARG A 118 12.37 24.83 18.21
CA ARG A 118 11.54 25.86 18.90
C ARG A 118 10.16 25.97 18.24
N GLU A 119 10.09 25.93 16.93
CA GLU A 119 8.84 26.11 16.18
C GLU A 119 7.97 24.85 16.20
N THR A 120 8.57 23.67 16.05
CA THR A 120 7.84 22.40 15.96
C THR A 120 7.71 21.65 17.27
N GLY A 121 8.57 21.93 18.27
CA GLY A 121 8.64 21.19 19.53
C GLY A 121 9.27 19.80 19.41
N SER A 122 9.74 19.42 18.21
CA SER A 122 10.34 18.13 17.92
C SER A 122 11.86 18.18 18.09
N VAL A 123 12.42 17.26 18.87
CA VAL A 123 13.88 17.09 19.00
C VAL A 123 14.46 16.50 17.73
N ASN A 124 13.71 15.60 17.07
CA ASN A 124 14.06 15.08 15.76
C ASN A 124 13.70 16.11 14.68
N LEU A 125 14.71 16.84 14.20
CA LEU A 125 14.53 17.86 13.17
C LEU A 125 13.93 17.34 11.88
N VAL A 126 14.29 16.12 11.48
CA VAL A 126 13.74 15.48 10.26
C VAL A 126 12.24 15.28 10.41
N THR A 127 11.80 14.79 11.55
CA THR A 127 10.36 14.60 11.82
C THR A 127 9.63 15.93 11.89
N GLY A 128 10.20 16.98 12.49
CA GLY A 128 9.67 18.34 12.48
C GLY A 128 9.53 18.86 11.06
N MET A 129 10.53 18.64 10.22
CA MET A 129 10.52 19.05 8.81
C MET A 129 9.40 18.34 8.03
N ILE A 130 9.33 17.01 8.06
CA ILE A 130 8.42 16.23 7.21
C ILE A 130 6.98 16.18 7.71
N LEU A 131 6.71 16.42 8.99
CA LEU A 131 5.36 16.38 9.56
C LEU A 131 4.81 17.75 9.98
N ASP A 132 5.62 18.79 9.94
CA ASP A 132 5.15 20.15 10.21
C ASP A 132 5.43 21.12 9.06
N TYR A 133 6.67 21.48 8.79
CA TYR A 133 6.99 22.44 7.70
C TYR A 133 6.54 21.93 6.32
N ARG A 134 6.79 20.65 6.02
CA ARG A 134 6.48 20.00 4.73
C ARG A 134 5.45 18.87 4.87
N ALA A 135 4.52 19.03 5.79
CA ALA A 135 3.58 17.97 6.12
C ALA A 135 2.65 17.55 4.98
N PHE A 136 2.42 18.39 3.99
CA PHE A 136 1.66 18.05 2.79
C PHE A 136 2.38 17.02 1.90
N ASP A 137 3.72 16.97 1.93
CA ASP A 137 4.50 15.97 1.21
C ASP A 137 4.17 14.56 1.78
N THR A 138 4.25 14.41 3.10
CA THR A 138 3.93 13.14 3.78
C THR A 138 2.45 12.76 3.65
N LEU A 139 1.54 13.73 3.64
CA LEU A 139 0.14 13.46 3.33
C LEU A 139 -0.02 12.92 1.91
N GLY A 140 0.70 13.51 0.93
CA GLY A 140 0.74 13.06 -0.45
C GLY A 140 1.25 11.63 -0.58
N GLU A 141 2.39 11.31 0.07
CA GLU A 141 2.97 9.97 0.10
C GLU A 141 2.00 8.93 0.68
N SER A 142 1.34 9.25 1.79
CA SER A 142 0.35 8.38 2.43
C SER A 142 -0.87 8.15 1.52
N ASN A 143 -1.33 9.17 0.79
CA ASN A 143 -2.42 9.04 -0.19
C ASN A 143 -2.01 8.21 -1.41
N VAL A 144 -0.75 8.30 -1.87
CA VAL A 144 -0.23 7.45 -2.97
C VAL A 144 -0.24 5.99 -2.54
N LEU A 145 0.23 5.67 -1.32
CA LEU A 145 0.15 4.30 -0.78
C LEU A 145 -1.28 3.78 -0.72
N PHE A 146 -2.21 4.59 -0.23
CA PHE A 146 -3.63 4.23 -0.17
C PHE A 146 -4.21 4.00 -1.57
N THR A 147 -3.93 4.88 -2.52
CA THR A 147 -4.40 4.76 -3.90
C THR A 147 -3.84 3.52 -4.58
N ALA A 148 -2.55 3.23 -4.38
CA ALA A 148 -1.91 2.03 -4.89
C ALA A 148 -2.56 0.76 -4.31
N ALA A 149 -2.84 0.73 -3.00
CA ALA A 149 -3.53 -0.39 -2.36
C ALA A 149 -4.95 -0.57 -2.93
N CYS A 150 -5.70 0.51 -3.13
CA CYS A 150 -7.03 0.45 -3.76
C CYS A 150 -6.96 -0.08 -5.19
N ALA A 151 -5.99 0.36 -5.99
CA ALA A 151 -5.82 -0.09 -7.37
C ALA A 151 -5.52 -1.60 -7.43
N VAL A 152 -4.59 -2.08 -6.59
CA VAL A 152 -4.26 -3.52 -6.50
C VAL A 152 -5.46 -4.33 -6.02
N MET A 153 -6.19 -3.86 -5.01
CA MET A 153 -7.40 -4.53 -4.54
C MET A 153 -8.46 -4.68 -5.65
N ILE A 154 -8.68 -3.62 -6.45
CA ILE A 154 -9.64 -3.66 -7.56
C ILE A 154 -9.18 -4.64 -8.64
N LEU A 155 -7.89 -4.65 -8.98
CA LEU A 155 -7.35 -5.55 -10.01
C LEU A 155 -7.44 -7.02 -9.59
N LEU A 156 -7.11 -7.35 -8.35
CA LEU A 156 -7.13 -8.72 -7.84
C LEU A 156 -8.54 -9.23 -7.50
N GLN A 157 -9.49 -8.35 -7.24
CA GLN A 157 -10.90 -8.74 -7.04
C GLN A 157 -11.63 -9.11 -8.34
N ALA A 158 -11.04 -8.85 -9.50
CA ALA A 158 -11.67 -9.10 -10.81
C ALA A 158 -11.63 -10.58 -11.26
N GLY A 159 -11.06 -11.49 -10.47
CA GLY A 159 -10.96 -12.93 -10.77
C GLY A 159 -12.32 -13.66 -10.76
N ASN A 160 -12.38 -14.78 -11.49
CA ASN A 160 -13.58 -15.62 -11.61
C ASN A 160 -13.93 -16.32 -10.28
N ARG A 161 -15.22 -16.59 -10.06
CA ARG A 161 -15.72 -17.26 -8.85
C ARG A 161 -15.16 -18.67 -8.65
N GLU A 162 -14.92 -19.39 -9.73
CA GLU A 162 -14.37 -20.75 -9.70
C GLU A 162 -12.93 -20.75 -9.19
N GLU A 163 -12.12 -19.83 -9.69
CA GLU A 163 -10.74 -19.59 -9.26
C GLU A 163 -10.64 -19.24 -7.76
N ARG A 164 -11.60 -18.47 -7.24
CA ARG A 164 -11.69 -18.15 -5.81
C ARG A 164 -11.99 -19.38 -4.94
N ILE A 165 -12.82 -20.30 -5.41
CA ILE A 165 -13.14 -21.53 -4.68
C ILE A 165 -11.92 -22.48 -4.60
N GLU A 166 -11.14 -22.56 -5.68
CA GLU A 166 -9.90 -23.35 -5.71
C GLU A 166 -8.86 -22.75 -4.75
N ILE A 167 -8.67 -21.41 -4.78
CA ILE A 167 -7.77 -20.70 -3.87
C ILE A 167 -8.18 -20.91 -2.40
N GLU A 168 -9.46 -20.82 -2.07
CA GLU A 168 -9.95 -21.07 -0.71
C GLU A 168 -9.75 -22.54 -0.26
N ALA A 169 -9.83 -23.48 -1.20
CA ALA A 169 -9.57 -24.90 -0.91
C ALA A 169 -8.07 -25.13 -0.63
N ASP A 170 -7.19 -24.54 -1.44
CA ASP A 170 -5.74 -24.60 -1.26
C ASP A 170 -5.30 -23.92 0.04
N GLU A 171 -5.87 -22.75 0.38
CA GLU A 171 -5.61 -22.11 1.69
C GLU A 171 -6.00 -22.98 2.88
N ARG A 172 -7.10 -23.75 2.77
CA ARG A 172 -7.51 -24.70 3.83
C ARG A 172 -6.53 -25.85 3.98
N MET A 173 -5.98 -26.32 2.87
CA MET A 173 -4.96 -27.39 2.87
C MET A 173 -3.64 -26.88 3.45
N GLU A 174 -3.19 -25.70 3.05
CA GLU A 174 -1.98 -25.05 3.55
C GLU A 174 -2.09 -24.73 5.05
N ASN A 175 -3.23 -24.22 5.51
CA ASN A 175 -3.49 -23.96 6.93
C ASN A 175 -3.46 -25.27 7.78
N ARG A 176 -3.67 -26.43 7.18
CA ARG A 176 -3.59 -27.73 7.87
C ARG A 176 -2.16 -28.22 8.05
N ASN A 177 -1.24 -27.79 7.18
CA ASN A 177 0.16 -28.19 7.16
C ASN A 177 1.12 -27.14 7.73
N GLN A 178 0.65 -26.29 8.63
CA GLN A 178 1.47 -25.23 9.22
C GLN A 178 2.65 -25.80 10.02
N ASP A 179 3.83 -25.18 9.83
CA ASP A 179 5.05 -25.54 10.55
C ASP A 179 4.97 -25.17 12.05
N PRO A 180 4.99 -26.14 12.97
CA PRO A 180 4.93 -25.86 14.40
C PRO A 180 6.16 -25.10 14.92
N ILE A 181 7.30 -25.21 14.25
CA ILE A 181 8.52 -24.46 14.60
C ILE A 181 8.27 -22.97 14.31
N LEU A 182 7.78 -22.66 13.09
CA LEU A 182 7.44 -21.30 12.69
C LEU A 182 6.42 -20.67 13.65
N GLN A 183 5.38 -21.42 14.03
CA GLN A 183 4.37 -20.96 14.98
C GLN A 183 4.95 -20.61 16.35
N THR A 184 5.84 -21.48 16.86
CA THR A 184 6.46 -21.27 18.18
C THR A 184 7.36 -20.04 18.18
N VAL A 185 8.19 -19.87 17.15
CA VAL A 185 9.07 -18.71 16.99
C VAL A 185 8.23 -17.43 16.81
N THR A 186 7.18 -17.48 16.00
CA THR A 186 6.29 -16.33 15.74
C THR A 186 5.57 -15.87 16.99
N ARG A 187 5.11 -16.79 17.87
CA ARG A 187 4.47 -16.44 19.15
C ARG A 187 5.38 -15.61 20.06
N LEU A 188 6.68 -15.87 19.98
CA LEU A 188 7.67 -15.11 20.76
C LEU A 188 8.04 -13.80 20.07
N LEU A 189 8.30 -13.82 18.76
CA LEU A 189 8.83 -12.68 18.02
C LEU A 189 7.78 -11.58 17.75
N VAL A 190 6.55 -11.95 17.36
CA VAL A 190 5.54 -10.97 16.96
C VAL A 190 5.25 -9.94 18.06
N PRO A 191 5.03 -10.32 19.33
CA PRO A 191 4.83 -9.33 20.39
C PRO A 191 6.01 -8.37 20.57
N LEU A 192 7.24 -8.86 20.44
CA LEU A 192 8.44 -8.04 20.55
C LEU A 192 8.56 -7.06 19.38
N ILE A 193 8.30 -7.52 18.14
CA ILE A 193 8.33 -6.68 16.95
C ILE A 193 7.22 -5.63 17.00
N LEU A 194 6.01 -6.00 17.45
CA LEU A 194 4.90 -5.05 17.62
C LEU A 194 5.24 -3.98 18.67
N MET A 195 5.79 -4.38 19.80
CA MET A 195 6.24 -3.44 20.83
C MET A 195 7.31 -2.48 20.30
N PHE A 196 8.28 -3.00 19.57
CA PHE A 196 9.32 -2.18 18.95
C PHE A 196 8.76 -1.24 17.88
N GLY A 197 7.85 -1.70 17.01
CA GLY A 197 7.17 -0.85 16.03
C GLY A 197 6.36 0.28 16.67
N CYS A 198 5.62 0.00 17.73
CA CYS A 198 4.93 1.02 18.52
C CYS A 198 5.92 2.03 19.14
N TYR A 199 7.02 1.55 19.70
CA TYR A 199 8.07 2.43 20.24
C TYR A 199 8.61 3.38 19.15
N VAL A 200 8.93 2.86 17.97
CA VAL A 200 9.46 3.66 16.86
C VAL A 200 8.47 4.75 16.40
N ILE A 201 7.16 4.44 16.37
CA ILE A 201 6.12 5.41 16.00
C ILE A 201 6.00 6.49 17.09
N LEU A 202 5.84 6.08 18.34
CA LEU A 202 5.56 6.99 19.45
C LEU A 202 6.74 7.92 19.77
N ASN A 203 7.97 7.43 19.60
CA ASN A 203 9.18 8.21 19.83
C ASN A 203 9.75 8.88 18.58
N GLY A 204 9.07 8.85 17.43
CA GLY A 204 9.56 9.39 16.18
C GLY A 204 9.88 10.89 16.21
N HIS A 205 9.27 11.68 17.10
CA HIS A 205 9.56 13.10 17.29
C HIS A 205 10.75 13.36 18.25
N LEU A 206 11.20 12.34 18.99
CA LEU A 206 12.30 12.43 19.94
C LEU A 206 13.59 11.80 19.41
N SER A 207 13.46 10.70 18.64
CA SER A 207 14.56 9.87 18.18
C SER A 207 14.42 9.53 16.70
N PRO A 208 15.48 9.01 16.05
CA PRO A 208 15.37 8.46 14.69
C PRO A 208 14.26 7.41 14.62
N GLY A 209 13.30 7.62 13.72
CA GLY A 209 12.12 6.76 13.57
C GLY A 209 10.97 7.54 12.94
N GLY A 210 9.75 7.06 13.13
CA GLY A 210 8.53 7.73 12.68
C GLY A 210 7.48 6.78 12.17
N GLY A 211 6.42 7.34 11.58
CA GLY A 211 5.27 6.59 11.11
C GLY A 211 5.62 5.56 10.03
N PHE A 212 6.39 5.93 9.00
CA PHE A 212 6.74 5.00 7.93
C PHE A 212 7.56 3.81 8.41
N SER A 213 8.66 4.05 9.11
CA SER A 213 9.54 2.98 9.60
C SER A 213 8.85 2.10 10.64
N GLY A 214 8.17 2.70 11.63
CA GLY A 214 7.42 1.95 12.63
C GLY A 214 6.23 1.22 12.04
N GLY A 215 5.51 1.82 11.08
CA GLY A 215 4.42 1.18 10.33
C GLY A 215 4.90 -0.02 9.52
N ALA A 216 6.06 0.07 8.88
CA ALA A 216 6.68 -1.06 8.17
C ALA A 216 7.03 -2.21 9.13
N VAL A 217 7.58 -1.91 10.29
CA VAL A 217 7.88 -2.91 11.35
C VAL A 217 6.60 -3.59 11.83
N LEU A 218 5.53 -2.81 12.10
CA LEU A 218 4.22 -3.38 12.47
C LEU A 218 3.63 -4.24 11.36
N GLY A 219 3.72 -3.78 10.10
CA GLY A 219 3.27 -4.55 8.93
C GLY A 219 4.02 -5.87 8.78
N ALA A 220 5.35 -5.86 8.97
CA ALA A 220 6.16 -7.07 8.94
C ALA A 220 5.76 -8.08 10.04
N ALA A 221 5.46 -7.60 11.25
CA ALA A 221 4.95 -8.45 12.33
C ALA A 221 3.62 -9.11 11.96
N MET A 222 2.70 -8.36 11.34
CA MET A 222 1.40 -8.88 10.89
C MET A 222 1.54 -9.86 9.74
N ILE A 223 2.48 -9.65 8.82
CA ILE A 223 2.82 -10.58 7.74
C ILE A 223 3.39 -11.88 8.31
N LEU A 224 4.32 -11.78 9.26
CA LEU A 224 4.88 -12.95 9.95
C LEU A 224 3.77 -13.76 10.66
N TYR A 225 2.84 -13.07 11.33
CA TYR A 225 1.69 -13.69 11.97
C TYR A 225 0.79 -14.41 10.96
N LEU A 226 0.49 -13.78 9.82
CA LEU A 226 -0.30 -14.37 8.74
C LEU A 226 0.36 -15.64 8.18
N ASN A 227 1.68 -15.62 7.98
CA ASN A 227 2.42 -16.77 7.49
C ASN A 227 2.41 -17.95 8.48
N ALA A 228 2.51 -17.69 9.77
CA ALA A 228 2.60 -18.73 10.79
C ALA A 228 1.24 -19.34 11.15
N PHE A 229 0.17 -18.54 11.16
CA PHE A 229 -1.15 -18.95 11.67
C PHE A 229 -2.24 -18.98 10.58
N GLY A 230 -1.89 -18.59 9.35
CA GLY A 230 -2.79 -18.60 8.20
C GLY A 230 -3.85 -17.52 8.20
N SER A 231 -4.59 -17.46 7.09
CA SER A 231 -5.62 -16.45 6.81
C SER A 231 -6.80 -16.49 7.78
N GLY A 232 -7.19 -17.67 8.26
CA GLY A 232 -8.31 -17.84 9.19
C GLY A 232 -8.11 -17.15 10.54
N SER A 233 -6.87 -17.13 11.05
CA SER A 233 -6.52 -16.46 12.32
C SER A 233 -6.30 -14.97 12.14
N ALA A 234 -5.59 -14.56 11.10
CA ALA A 234 -5.31 -13.17 10.78
C ALA A 234 -6.56 -12.42 10.30
N GLY A 235 -7.43 -13.06 9.55
CA GLY A 235 -8.67 -12.48 9.01
C GLY A 235 -9.69 -12.04 10.07
N ARG A 236 -9.56 -12.48 11.31
CA ARG A 236 -10.41 -11.98 12.42
C ARG A 236 -10.11 -10.53 12.78
N PHE A 237 -8.86 -10.09 12.64
CA PHE A 237 -8.43 -8.74 13.03
C PHE A 237 -8.23 -7.82 11.82
N MET A 238 -7.87 -8.38 10.68
CA MET A 238 -7.47 -7.64 9.48
C MET A 238 -8.44 -7.90 8.31
N THR A 239 -9.71 -7.54 8.50
CA THR A 239 -10.70 -7.58 7.44
C THR A 239 -10.55 -6.38 6.49
N LEU A 240 -11.05 -6.52 5.25
CA LEU A 240 -11.08 -5.42 4.29
C LEU A 240 -11.84 -4.19 4.82
N ALA A 241 -12.91 -4.42 5.61
CA ALA A 241 -13.66 -3.34 6.25
C ALA A 241 -12.80 -2.59 7.28
N VAL A 242 -12.05 -3.31 8.12
CA VAL A 242 -11.12 -2.72 9.10
C VAL A 242 -10.00 -1.97 8.38
N HIS A 243 -9.41 -2.55 7.33
CA HIS A 243 -8.39 -1.88 6.52
C HIS A 243 -8.93 -0.54 6.00
N ARG A 244 -10.08 -0.53 5.32
CA ARG A 244 -10.69 0.70 4.79
C ARG A 244 -11.02 1.72 5.90
N ALA A 245 -11.63 1.28 6.98
CA ALA A 245 -12.00 2.16 8.08
C ALA A 245 -10.77 2.83 8.70
N VAL A 246 -9.73 2.06 9.01
CA VAL A 246 -8.50 2.59 9.65
C VAL A 246 -7.75 3.53 8.72
N THR A 247 -7.53 3.12 7.47
CA THR A 247 -6.75 3.96 6.52
C THR A 247 -7.48 5.24 6.16
N VAL A 248 -8.79 5.20 5.89
CA VAL A 248 -9.59 6.40 5.59
C VAL A 248 -9.66 7.32 6.81
N THR A 249 -9.88 6.80 8.01
CA THR A 249 -9.94 7.60 9.23
C THR A 249 -8.58 8.26 9.51
N ALA A 250 -7.48 7.52 9.39
CA ALA A 250 -6.13 8.05 9.59
C ALA A 250 -5.79 9.15 8.59
N LEU A 251 -6.06 8.95 7.30
CA LEU A 251 -5.83 9.96 6.26
C LEU A 251 -6.73 11.19 6.44
N SER A 252 -8.00 10.99 6.80
CA SER A 252 -8.93 12.09 7.06
C SER A 252 -8.48 12.93 8.26
N PHE A 253 -8.07 12.27 9.35
CA PHE A 253 -7.54 12.97 10.51
C PHE A 253 -6.28 13.75 10.17
N TYR A 254 -5.36 13.15 9.40
CA TYR A 254 -4.15 13.84 8.92
C TYR A 254 -4.50 15.08 8.11
N ALA A 255 -5.37 14.92 7.11
CA ALA A 255 -5.79 16.02 6.23
C ALA A 255 -6.46 17.16 7.01
N LEU A 256 -7.38 16.84 7.93
CA LEU A 256 -8.06 17.83 8.78
C LEU A 256 -7.09 18.55 9.73
N SER A 257 -6.15 17.81 10.31
CA SER A 257 -5.12 18.38 11.20
C SER A 257 -4.26 19.40 10.46
N LYS A 258 -3.85 19.09 9.23
CA LYS A 258 -3.04 20.01 8.43
C LYS A 258 -3.84 21.13 7.79
N ALA A 259 -5.09 20.89 7.42
CA ALA A 259 -6.01 21.95 7.03
C ALA A 259 -6.20 22.99 8.16
N TYR A 260 -6.35 22.52 9.40
CA TYR A 260 -6.39 23.40 10.57
C TYR A 260 -5.09 24.22 10.72
N SER A 261 -3.92 23.57 10.70
CA SER A 261 -2.62 24.23 10.81
C SER A 261 -2.40 25.25 9.69
N PHE A 262 -2.77 24.90 8.47
CA PHE A 262 -2.68 25.81 7.31
C PHE A 262 -3.61 27.03 7.46
N PHE A 263 -4.87 26.78 7.85
CA PHE A 263 -5.86 27.85 8.03
C PHE A 263 -5.45 28.82 9.12
N THR A 264 -5.00 28.34 10.27
CA THR A 264 -4.55 29.20 11.38
C THR A 264 -3.30 29.98 10.99
N GLY A 265 -2.31 29.34 10.35
CA GLY A 265 -1.08 30.00 9.90
C GLY A 265 -1.32 31.07 8.83
N ALA A 266 -2.12 30.75 7.81
CA ALA A 266 -2.43 31.68 6.71
C ALA A 266 -3.21 32.92 7.18
N ASN A 267 -4.02 32.80 8.22
CA ASN A 267 -4.82 33.91 8.77
C ASN A 267 -4.18 34.56 10.01
N HIS A 268 -2.94 34.20 10.35
CA HIS A 268 -2.23 34.72 11.55
C HIS A 268 -3.03 34.53 12.85
N LEU A 269 -3.82 33.45 12.93
CA LEU A 269 -4.62 33.14 14.12
C LEU A 269 -3.75 32.38 15.15
N PRO A 270 -3.96 32.61 16.45
CA PRO A 270 -3.26 31.84 17.46
C PRO A 270 -3.66 30.37 17.38
N SER A 271 -2.67 29.49 17.29
CA SER A 271 -2.92 28.05 17.35
C SER A 271 -3.30 27.63 18.77
N VAL A 272 -4.38 26.84 18.90
CA VAL A 272 -4.76 26.21 20.16
C VAL A 272 -3.79 25.08 20.53
N ILE A 273 -3.10 24.53 19.54
CA ILE A 273 -2.19 23.40 19.70
C ILE A 273 -0.78 23.95 19.91
N THR A 274 -0.25 23.77 21.11
CA THR A 274 1.09 24.24 21.46
C THR A 274 2.14 23.16 21.16
N PRO A 275 3.37 23.54 20.77
CA PRO A 275 4.48 22.59 20.56
C PRO A 275 4.87 21.82 21.83
N GLY A 276 4.50 22.31 23.03
CA GLY A 276 4.88 21.73 24.29
C GLY A 276 6.37 21.92 24.64
N THR A 277 6.89 21.10 25.55
CA THR A 277 8.29 21.15 25.99
C THR A 277 9.08 20.10 25.19
N PRO A 278 10.06 20.49 24.36
CA PRO A 278 10.88 19.52 23.62
C PRO A 278 11.55 18.51 24.55
N GLY A 279 11.55 17.23 24.13
CA GLY A 279 12.07 16.13 24.94
C GLY A 279 11.03 15.34 25.73
N ASN A 280 9.81 15.86 25.90
CA ASN A 280 8.72 15.12 26.51
C ASN A 280 7.98 14.25 25.49
N LEU A 281 7.43 13.11 25.97
CA LEU A 281 6.66 12.18 25.12
C LEU A 281 5.44 12.83 24.45
N PHE A 282 4.81 13.79 25.11
CA PHE A 282 3.67 14.58 24.59
C PHE A 282 4.09 15.99 24.14
N SER A 283 5.29 16.14 23.58
CA SER A 283 5.72 17.36 22.91
C SER A 283 5.43 17.30 21.42
N ALA A 284 5.80 18.35 20.68
CA ALA A 284 5.69 18.47 19.24
C ALA A 284 4.25 18.52 18.67
N GLY A 285 3.31 19.05 19.44
CA GLY A 285 1.95 19.37 18.97
C GLY A 285 1.22 18.20 18.31
N LEU A 286 0.94 18.31 17.01
CA LEU A 286 0.24 17.27 16.22
C LEU A 286 1.18 16.18 15.69
N ILE A 287 2.49 16.35 15.70
CA ILE A 287 3.45 15.45 15.08
C ILE A 287 3.31 13.98 15.56
N PRO A 288 3.21 13.67 16.89
CA PRO A 288 3.04 12.30 17.34
C PRO A 288 1.78 11.62 16.80
N TYR A 289 0.68 12.36 16.72
CA TYR A 289 -0.59 11.85 16.19
C TYR A 289 -0.51 11.59 14.69
N LEU A 290 0.18 12.46 13.95
CA LEU A 290 0.42 12.27 12.51
C LEU A 290 1.33 11.06 12.26
N ASN A 291 2.34 10.84 13.09
CA ASN A 291 3.16 9.63 13.05
C ASN A 291 2.33 8.36 13.23
N ILE A 292 1.39 8.36 14.18
CA ILE A 292 0.48 7.23 14.39
C ILE A 292 -0.38 7.01 13.14
N CYS A 293 -0.96 8.07 12.57
CA CYS A 293 -1.77 7.96 11.35
C CYS A 293 -0.98 7.36 10.18
N VAL A 294 0.23 7.86 9.92
CA VAL A 294 1.11 7.34 8.88
C VAL A 294 1.47 5.87 9.17
N GLY A 295 1.83 5.56 10.42
CA GLY A 295 2.16 4.19 10.83
C GLY A 295 1.04 3.20 10.59
N LEU A 296 -0.19 3.58 10.89
CA LEU A 296 -1.37 2.77 10.62
C LEU A 296 -1.58 2.57 9.11
N VAL A 297 -1.53 3.65 8.31
CA VAL A 297 -1.67 3.54 6.85
C VAL A 297 -0.63 2.60 6.26
N VAL A 298 0.64 2.74 6.64
CA VAL A 298 1.74 1.89 6.14
C VAL A 298 1.56 0.44 6.58
N CYS A 299 1.30 0.20 7.87
CA CYS A 299 1.10 -1.15 8.43
C CYS A 299 -0.02 -1.90 7.69
N PHE A 300 -1.19 -1.27 7.57
CA PHE A 300 -2.34 -1.89 6.93
C PHE A 300 -2.15 -2.07 5.42
N THR A 301 -1.47 -1.15 4.75
CA THR A 301 -1.16 -1.24 3.32
C THR A 301 -0.20 -2.39 3.04
N MET A 302 0.90 -2.51 3.80
CA MET A 302 1.87 -3.61 3.63
C MET A 302 1.22 -4.98 3.88
N TYR A 303 0.43 -5.09 4.94
CA TYR A 303 -0.33 -6.30 5.22
C TYR A 303 -1.31 -6.64 4.09
N ALA A 304 -2.07 -5.64 3.61
CA ALA A 304 -3.05 -5.84 2.54
C ALA A 304 -2.39 -6.32 1.24
N PHE A 305 -1.28 -5.72 0.83
CA PHE A 305 -0.53 -6.17 -0.34
C PHE A 305 -0.11 -7.64 -0.19
N PHE A 306 0.53 -7.98 0.92
CA PHE A 306 0.97 -9.35 1.13
C PHE A 306 -0.21 -10.35 1.14
N ALA A 307 -1.30 -10.02 1.83
CA ALA A 307 -2.48 -10.87 1.90
C ALA A 307 -3.17 -11.06 0.54
N LEU A 308 -3.19 -10.00 -0.29
CA LEU A 308 -3.76 -10.06 -1.64
C LEU A 308 -2.89 -10.90 -2.59
N PHE A 309 -1.56 -10.67 -2.59
CA PHE A 309 -0.64 -11.44 -3.42
C PHE A 309 -0.54 -12.91 -3.03
N ARG A 310 -0.71 -13.23 -1.74
CA ARG A 310 -0.77 -14.62 -1.28
C ARG A 310 -2.02 -15.35 -1.78
N LYS A 311 -3.15 -14.64 -1.94
CA LYS A 311 -4.43 -15.20 -2.38
C LYS A 311 -4.60 -15.27 -3.88
N GLY A 312 -3.81 -14.55 -4.63
CA GLY A 312 -3.93 -14.42 -6.06
C GLY A 312 -2.67 -14.87 -6.75
N ASP A 313 -2.78 -15.84 -7.61
CA ASP A 313 -1.81 -16.01 -8.68
C ASP A 313 -1.94 -14.80 -9.61
N ILE A 314 -0.82 -14.09 -9.79
CA ILE A 314 -0.66 -13.06 -10.82
C ILE A 314 -0.19 -13.73 -12.10
#